data_34f45ba216b8898b311c6d7a99340a75
#
_entry.id   34f45ba216b8898b311c6d7a99340a75
#
_cell.length_a   1.000
_cell.length_b   1.000
_cell.length_c   1.000
_cell.angle_alpha   90.00
_cell.angle_beta   90.00
_cell.angle_gamma   90.00
#
_symmetry.space_group_name_H-M   'P 1'
#
loop_
_entity.id
_entity.type
_entity.pdbx_description
1 polymer ?
#
loop_
_entity_poly.entity_id
_entity_poly.type
_entity_poly.pdbx_seq_one_letter_code
_entity_poly.pdbx_strand_id
1 'polypeptide(L)'
;DFSSNMPIIDYHCHINPQEIAEDKKFENITQVWLGGDHYKWRQMRSNGVEEKYITGDATDREKFQKWAETLEKAIGNPLYHWSHLELQRYFRFYGNLNGDTAEEVWNICNEKLKTMSARSIMKDSNVELICTTDDPIDDLKYHIAIKEDETFDIKVLPTWRPDKAIAIEKVDFVDYIAKLSEVSEIEINSFDTWKQAITKRIEFFNEVGCRISDHGLLYIPYVDADEKTVDEIFKKRLDGGILTENEELQYKTACMLYCGAEYSRLGWAMQLHFGVTRDNNTKMFNKLGVDTGFDGIYNRVSI
;
A
#
# COMPACT_ATOMS: atom_id res chain seq x y z
N ASP A 1 -31.83 2.57 -2.47
CA ASP A 1 -31.26 1.81 -3.57
C ASP A 1 -30.59 0.53 -3.08
N PHE A 2 -30.52 -0.51 -3.96
CA PHE A 2 -30.05 -1.84 -3.59
C PHE A 2 -28.63 -1.83 -2.98
N SER A 3 -27.69 -1.13 -3.62
CA SER A 3 -26.27 -1.10 -3.21
C SER A 3 -25.99 -0.31 -1.93
N SER A 4 -26.88 0.57 -1.49
CA SER A 4 -26.62 1.46 -0.35
C SER A 4 -26.51 0.74 1.00
N ASN A 5 -27.04 -0.47 1.08
CA ASN A 5 -27.04 -1.30 2.28
C ASN A 5 -26.11 -2.52 2.18
N MET A 6 -25.40 -2.67 1.06
CA MET A 6 -24.45 -3.76 0.87
C MET A 6 -23.19 -3.52 1.72
N PRO A 7 -22.62 -4.57 2.33
CA PRO A 7 -21.37 -4.43 3.03
C PRO A 7 -20.22 -4.11 2.05
N ILE A 8 -19.17 -3.48 2.57
CA ILE A 8 -17.95 -3.21 1.83
C ILE A 8 -17.04 -4.45 1.90
N ILE A 9 -16.66 -4.95 0.73
CA ILE A 9 -15.57 -5.90 0.56
C ILE A 9 -14.43 -5.12 -0.10
N ASP A 10 -13.48 -4.72 0.72
CA ASP A 10 -12.30 -3.96 0.27
C ASP A 10 -11.17 -4.92 -0.07
N TYR A 11 -11.08 -5.30 -1.34
CA TYR A 11 -10.09 -6.28 -1.82
C TYR A 11 -8.70 -5.68 -2.04
N HIS A 12 -8.49 -4.40 -1.78
CA HIS A 12 -7.18 -3.73 -1.84
C HIS A 12 -7.16 -2.47 -0.99
N CYS A 13 -6.45 -2.50 0.11
CA CYS A 13 -6.23 -1.33 0.95
C CYS A 13 -4.79 -1.29 1.50
N HIS A 14 -4.41 -0.15 2.07
CA HIS A 14 -3.13 0.08 2.71
C HIS A 14 -3.28 0.35 4.23
N ILE A 15 -4.36 -0.12 4.85
CA ILE A 15 -4.55 -0.01 6.29
C ILE A 15 -3.51 -0.89 6.99
N ASN A 16 -2.83 -0.33 7.98
CA ASN A 16 -1.85 -1.08 8.76
C ASN A 16 -2.55 -2.12 9.67
N PRO A 17 -2.30 -3.42 9.50
CA PRO A 17 -2.94 -4.47 10.31
C PRO A 17 -2.62 -4.35 11.80
N GLN A 18 -1.49 -3.76 12.19
CA GLN A 18 -1.17 -3.47 13.59
C GLN A 18 -2.16 -2.48 14.19
N GLU A 19 -2.53 -1.42 13.46
CA GLU A 19 -3.49 -0.42 13.95
C GLU A 19 -4.88 -1.03 14.18
N ILE A 20 -5.25 -2.05 13.40
CA ILE A 20 -6.49 -2.80 13.59
C ILE A 20 -6.37 -3.76 14.78
N ALA A 21 -5.27 -4.51 14.87
CA ALA A 21 -5.05 -5.45 15.97
C ALA A 21 -5.08 -4.76 17.34
N GLU A 22 -4.41 -3.60 17.44
CA GLU A 22 -4.30 -2.79 18.67
C GLU A 22 -5.50 -1.87 18.89
N ASP A 23 -6.47 -1.84 17.97
CA ASP A 23 -7.62 -0.93 17.95
C ASP A 23 -7.22 0.53 18.18
N LYS A 24 -6.31 1.02 17.35
CA LYS A 24 -5.68 2.32 17.46
C LYS A 24 -6.71 3.44 17.58
N LYS A 25 -6.47 4.32 18.55
CA LYS A 25 -7.17 5.60 18.67
C LYS A 25 -6.33 6.73 18.09
N PHE A 26 -7.01 7.72 17.53
CA PHE A 26 -6.37 8.88 16.94
C PHE A 26 -6.58 10.10 17.84
N GLU A 27 -5.54 10.88 18.08
CA GLU A 27 -5.61 12.06 18.94
C GLU A 27 -6.37 13.21 18.29
N ASN A 28 -6.31 13.30 16.94
CA ASN A 28 -6.93 14.37 16.17
C ASN A 28 -7.14 13.99 14.71
N ILE A 29 -7.93 14.80 14.01
CA ILE A 29 -8.29 14.56 12.60
C ILE A 29 -7.10 14.65 11.64
N THR A 30 -6.03 15.39 11.97
CA THR A 30 -4.81 15.45 11.16
C THR A 30 -4.14 14.08 11.09
N GLN A 31 -4.07 13.36 12.20
CA GLN A 31 -3.51 12.00 12.23
C GLN A 31 -4.31 11.04 11.35
N VAL A 32 -5.64 11.18 11.33
CA VAL A 32 -6.52 10.37 10.46
C VAL A 32 -6.32 10.71 9.00
N TRP A 33 -6.28 12.00 8.65
CA TRP A 33 -6.32 12.44 7.26
C TRP A 33 -4.95 12.67 6.62
N LEU A 34 -3.98 13.13 7.38
CA LEU A 34 -2.67 13.54 6.87
C LEU A 34 -1.51 12.69 7.39
N GLY A 35 -1.79 11.69 8.21
CA GLY A 35 -0.76 10.85 8.81
C GLY A 35 0.04 10.00 7.80
N GLY A 36 -0.54 9.69 6.64
CA GLY A 36 0.10 8.88 5.59
C GLY A 36 -0.48 9.09 4.19
N ASP A 37 -1.45 9.99 4.02
CA ASP A 37 -2.11 10.20 2.72
C ASP A 37 -1.27 11.13 1.82
N HIS A 38 -0.40 10.53 1.05
CA HIS A 38 0.47 11.25 0.11
C HIS A 38 -0.30 11.89 -1.07
N TYR A 39 -1.56 11.54 -1.32
CA TYR A 39 -2.42 12.22 -2.30
C TYR A 39 -2.89 13.58 -1.77
N LYS A 40 -3.28 13.66 -0.49
CA LYS A 40 -3.58 14.93 0.19
C LYS A 40 -2.33 15.81 0.26
N TRP A 41 -1.16 15.23 0.58
CA TRP A 41 0.11 15.97 0.57
C TRP A 41 0.43 16.56 -0.80
N ARG A 42 0.21 15.79 -1.89
CA ARG A 42 0.38 16.29 -3.26
C ARG A 42 -0.54 17.48 -3.53
N GLN A 43 -1.81 17.38 -3.13
CA GLN A 43 -2.78 18.46 -3.31
C GLN A 43 -2.36 19.74 -2.57
N MET A 44 -1.87 19.60 -1.33
CA MET A 44 -1.34 20.73 -0.56
C MET A 44 -0.13 21.40 -1.26
N ARG A 45 0.81 20.61 -1.78
CA ARG A 45 1.94 21.11 -2.56
C ARG A 45 1.50 21.84 -3.83
N SER A 46 0.51 21.29 -4.53
CA SER A 46 -0.07 21.90 -5.74
C SER A 46 -0.73 23.24 -5.43
N ASN A 47 -1.19 23.45 -4.20
CA ASN A 47 -1.72 24.72 -3.70
C ASN A 47 -0.63 25.68 -3.16
N GLY A 48 0.65 25.31 -3.23
CA GLY A 48 1.76 26.14 -2.77
C GLY A 48 2.01 26.11 -1.26
N VAL A 49 1.48 25.11 -0.55
CA VAL A 49 1.72 24.95 0.90
C VAL A 49 3.17 24.56 1.13
N GLU A 50 3.82 25.21 2.07
CA GLU A 50 5.20 24.91 2.47
C GLU A 50 5.30 23.52 3.11
N GLU A 51 6.41 22.80 2.85
CA GLU A 51 6.61 21.43 3.29
C GLU A 51 6.53 21.22 4.80
N LYS A 52 6.87 22.26 5.60
CA LYS A 52 6.74 22.20 7.07
C LYS A 52 5.31 21.92 7.54
N TYR A 53 4.30 22.34 6.78
CA TYR A 53 2.88 22.09 7.07
C TYR A 53 2.33 20.80 6.44
N ILE A 54 3.17 20.03 5.75
CA ILE A 54 2.79 18.80 5.08
C ILE A 54 3.43 17.62 5.80
N THR A 55 4.71 17.40 5.60
CA THR A 55 5.49 16.31 6.23
C THR A 55 6.47 16.81 7.30
N GLY A 56 6.61 18.14 7.46
CA GLY A 56 7.55 18.76 8.43
C GLY A 56 6.97 18.89 9.84
N ASP A 57 7.53 19.80 10.61
CA ASP A 57 7.39 19.92 12.06
C ASP A 57 6.30 20.88 12.54
N ALA A 58 5.46 21.42 11.65
CA ALA A 58 4.28 22.18 12.05
C ALA A 58 3.34 21.32 12.91
N THR A 59 2.61 21.95 13.82
CA THR A 59 1.62 21.27 14.66
C THR A 59 0.48 20.67 13.83
N ASP A 60 -0.15 19.62 14.33
CA ASP A 60 -1.30 18.98 13.67
C ASP A 60 -2.43 19.97 13.38
N ARG A 61 -2.65 20.94 14.28
CA ARG A 61 -3.67 21.98 14.06
C ARG A 61 -3.30 22.90 12.89
N GLU A 62 -2.02 23.30 12.75
CA GLU A 62 -1.55 24.11 11.63
C GLU A 62 -1.63 23.35 10.32
N LYS A 63 -1.26 22.08 10.31
CA LYS A 63 -1.40 21.18 9.14
C LYS A 63 -2.86 21.08 8.70
N PHE A 64 -3.78 20.90 9.64
CA PHE A 64 -5.21 20.86 9.35
C PHE A 64 -5.73 22.16 8.76
N GLN A 65 -5.30 23.32 9.29
CA GLN A 65 -5.64 24.63 8.74
C GLN A 65 -5.22 24.72 7.25
N LYS A 66 -3.99 24.30 6.94
CA LYS A 66 -3.48 24.32 5.57
C LYS A 66 -4.19 23.33 4.65
N TRP A 67 -4.64 22.21 5.18
CA TRP A 67 -5.51 21.30 4.42
C TRP A 67 -6.87 21.93 4.13
N ALA A 68 -7.52 22.55 5.09
CA ALA A 68 -8.79 23.22 4.91
C ALA A 68 -8.72 24.36 3.84
N GLU A 69 -7.68 25.21 3.92
CA GLU A 69 -7.39 26.25 2.92
C GLU A 69 -7.08 25.67 1.52
N THR A 70 -6.54 24.47 1.46
CA THR A 70 -6.27 23.75 0.20
C THR A 70 -7.55 23.18 -0.38
N LEU A 71 -8.38 22.58 0.47
CA LEU A 71 -9.56 21.86 0.06
C LEU A 71 -10.58 22.77 -0.65
N GLU A 72 -10.78 23.99 -0.15
CA GLU A 72 -11.69 24.97 -0.78
C GLU A 72 -11.33 25.30 -2.25
N LYS A 73 -10.06 25.12 -2.62
CA LYS A 73 -9.54 25.35 -3.99
C LYS A 73 -9.55 24.07 -4.85
N ALA A 74 -9.88 22.94 -4.25
CA ALA A 74 -9.84 21.63 -4.90
C ALA A 74 -11.17 21.22 -5.52
N ILE A 75 -12.07 22.14 -5.84
CA ILE A 75 -13.38 21.88 -6.47
C ILE A 75 -13.16 21.13 -7.78
N GLY A 76 -13.88 20.00 -7.95
CA GLY A 76 -13.73 19.10 -9.09
C GLY A 76 -12.67 18.00 -8.89
N ASN A 77 -11.87 18.07 -7.84
CA ASN A 77 -10.99 16.97 -7.42
C ASN A 77 -11.78 15.99 -6.52
N PRO A 78 -11.63 14.66 -6.68
CA PRO A 78 -12.27 13.67 -5.80
C PRO A 78 -12.02 13.90 -4.30
N LEU A 79 -10.85 14.39 -3.91
CA LEU A 79 -10.51 14.68 -2.50
C LEU A 79 -11.44 15.73 -1.87
N TYR A 80 -11.91 16.71 -2.66
CA TYR A 80 -12.91 17.67 -2.20
C TYR A 80 -14.22 16.97 -1.80
N HIS A 81 -14.71 16.13 -2.69
CA HIS A 81 -15.94 15.39 -2.45
C HIS A 81 -15.82 14.38 -1.31
N TRP A 82 -14.75 13.60 -1.30
CA TRP A 82 -14.54 12.56 -0.29
C TRP A 82 -14.38 13.14 1.11
N SER A 83 -13.59 14.20 1.29
CA SER A 83 -13.43 14.83 2.60
C SER A 83 -14.75 15.35 3.15
N HIS A 84 -15.61 15.99 2.33
CA HIS A 84 -16.92 16.43 2.77
C HIS A 84 -17.88 15.27 3.06
N LEU A 85 -17.80 14.18 2.29
CA LEU A 85 -18.58 12.97 2.54
C LEU A 85 -18.20 12.31 3.85
N GLU A 86 -16.91 12.24 4.17
CA GLU A 86 -16.40 11.75 5.43
C GLU A 86 -16.86 12.61 6.61
N LEU A 87 -16.79 13.94 6.48
CA LEU A 87 -17.30 14.87 7.48
C LEU A 87 -18.80 14.66 7.74
N GLN A 88 -19.58 14.44 6.72
CA GLN A 88 -21.03 14.18 6.86
C GLN A 88 -21.29 12.83 7.54
N ARG A 89 -20.64 11.77 7.09
CA ARG A 89 -20.92 10.40 7.54
C ARG A 89 -20.46 10.15 8.97
N TYR A 90 -19.22 10.51 9.29
CA TYR A 90 -18.60 10.15 10.56
C TYR A 90 -18.71 11.26 11.61
N PHE A 91 -18.67 12.52 11.19
CA PHE A 91 -18.60 13.67 12.09
C PHE A 91 -19.90 14.48 12.15
N ARG A 92 -20.89 14.20 11.28
CA ARG A 92 -22.17 14.90 11.20
C ARG A 92 -22.02 16.39 10.92
N PHE A 93 -20.99 16.78 10.22
CA PHE A 93 -20.78 18.13 9.71
C PHE A 93 -21.25 18.22 8.25
N TYR A 94 -22.21 19.09 7.96
CA TYR A 94 -22.85 19.21 6.64
C TYR A 94 -22.48 20.51 5.93
N GLY A 95 -21.60 21.33 6.51
CA GLY A 95 -21.05 22.54 5.93
C GLY A 95 -19.87 22.28 4.99
N ASN A 96 -19.27 23.34 4.50
CA ASN A 96 -18.06 23.26 3.70
C ASN A 96 -16.84 23.46 4.61
N LEU A 97 -15.84 22.60 4.45
CA LEU A 97 -14.53 22.80 5.07
C LEU A 97 -13.71 23.77 4.23
N ASN A 98 -13.30 24.85 4.84
CA ASN A 98 -12.45 25.89 4.28
C ASN A 98 -11.60 26.56 5.39
N GLY A 99 -10.81 27.55 5.03
CA GLY A 99 -9.97 28.27 6.00
C GLY A 99 -10.73 28.88 7.17
N ASP A 100 -11.96 29.39 6.94
CA ASP A 100 -12.77 30.05 7.96
C ASP A 100 -13.49 29.05 8.89
N THR A 101 -13.87 27.88 8.39
CA THR A 101 -14.56 26.83 9.15
C THR A 101 -13.62 25.81 9.79
N ALA A 102 -12.33 25.90 9.53
CA ALA A 102 -11.34 24.93 10.00
C ALA A 102 -11.33 24.73 11.52
N GLU A 103 -11.50 25.81 12.31
CA GLU A 103 -11.54 25.72 13.78
C GLU A 103 -12.77 24.95 14.28
N GLU A 104 -13.94 25.26 13.73
CA GLU A 104 -15.18 24.58 14.06
C GLU A 104 -15.09 23.08 13.75
N VAL A 105 -14.64 22.74 12.53
CA VAL A 105 -14.51 21.35 12.09
C VAL A 105 -13.47 20.58 12.91
N TRP A 106 -12.33 21.21 13.22
CA TRP A 106 -11.32 20.66 14.11
C TRP A 106 -11.92 20.25 15.46
N ASN A 107 -12.68 21.13 16.08
CA ASN A 107 -13.28 20.86 17.38
C ASN A 107 -14.35 19.74 17.30
N ILE A 108 -15.22 19.75 16.30
CA ILE A 108 -16.23 18.72 16.09
C ILE A 108 -15.57 17.34 15.87
N CYS A 109 -14.59 17.26 14.97
CA CYS A 109 -13.93 16.01 14.68
C CYS A 109 -13.20 15.44 15.88
N ASN A 110 -12.43 16.26 16.58
CA ASN A 110 -11.63 15.79 17.71
C ASN A 110 -12.48 15.39 18.92
N GLU A 111 -13.63 16.03 19.11
CA GLU A 111 -14.58 15.56 20.14
C GLU A 111 -15.12 14.16 19.80
N LYS A 112 -15.47 13.91 18.56
CA LYS A 112 -15.92 12.61 18.07
C LYS A 112 -14.82 11.53 18.18
N LEU A 113 -13.59 11.87 17.81
CA LEU A 113 -12.47 10.93 17.83
C LEU A 113 -12.13 10.40 19.23
N LYS A 114 -12.55 11.06 20.31
CA LYS A 114 -12.40 10.51 21.67
C LYS A 114 -13.09 9.14 21.86
N THR A 115 -14.13 8.87 21.08
CA THR A 115 -14.92 7.63 21.16
C THR A 115 -14.73 6.74 19.93
N MET A 116 -13.89 7.14 18.96
CA MET A 116 -13.63 6.40 17.74
C MET A 116 -12.26 5.72 17.81
N SER A 117 -12.16 4.59 17.09
CA SER A 117 -10.94 3.81 16.94
C SER A 117 -10.88 3.23 15.52
N ALA A 118 -9.76 2.63 15.14
CA ALA A 118 -9.61 1.98 13.84
C ALA A 118 -10.74 0.97 13.60
N ARG A 119 -11.02 0.10 14.56
CA ARG A 119 -12.08 -0.91 14.46
C ARG A 119 -13.48 -0.30 14.40
N SER A 120 -13.75 0.74 15.19
CA SER A 120 -15.07 1.39 15.18
C SER A 120 -15.36 2.08 13.86
N ILE A 121 -14.36 2.73 13.24
CA ILE A 121 -14.49 3.37 11.93
C ILE A 121 -14.80 2.33 10.85
N MET A 122 -14.14 1.17 10.87
CA MET A 122 -14.44 0.07 9.95
C MET A 122 -15.86 -0.46 10.12
N LYS A 123 -16.31 -0.67 11.36
CA LYS A 123 -17.69 -1.10 11.67
C LYS A 123 -18.73 -0.07 11.22
N ASP A 124 -18.50 1.20 11.52
CA ASP A 124 -19.38 2.30 11.10
C ASP A 124 -19.46 2.45 9.58
N SER A 125 -18.43 2.00 8.86
CA SER A 125 -18.37 1.97 7.40
C SER A 125 -19.07 0.75 6.78
N ASN A 126 -19.65 -0.14 7.58
CA ASN A 126 -20.24 -1.40 7.13
C ASN A 126 -19.26 -2.28 6.33
N VAL A 127 -18.02 -2.39 6.80
CA VAL A 127 -16.99 -3.25 6.21
C VAL A 127 -17.21 -4.68 6.68
N GLU A 128 -17.21 -5.63 5.75
CA GLU A 128 -17.23 -7.07 6.03
C GLU A 128 -15.85 -7.69 5.92
N LEU A 129 -15.06 -7.24 4.95
CA LEU A 129 -13.74 -7.78 4.66
C LEU A 129 -12.83 -6.70 4.09
N ILE A 130 -11.56 -6.74 4.51
CA ILE A 130 -10.48 -6.00 3.86
C ILE A 130 -9.30 -6.92 3.54
N CYS A 131 -8.57 -6.57 2.46
CA CYS A 131 -7.30 -7.17 2.11
C CYS A 131 -6.22 -6.09 2.18
N THR A 132 -5.25 -6.28 3.07
CA THR A 132 -4.12 -5.38 3.28
C THR A 132 -3.08 -5.49 2.15
N THR A 133 -1.88 -4.95 2.32
CA THR A 133 -0.78 -5.08 1.35
C THR A 133 0.47 -5.50 2.11
N ASP A 134 0.94 -6.74 1.87
CA ASP A 134 1.92 -7.39 2.73
C ASP A 134 3.08 -7.98 1.92
N ASP A 135 4.27 -7.89 2.49
CA ASP A 135 5.52 -8.35 1.87
C ASP A 135 5.74 -9.86 2.13
N PRO A 136 6.28 -10.64 1.19
CA PRO A 136 6.66 -12.04 1.40
C PRO A 136 7.42 -12.38 2.68
N ILE A 137 8.18 -11.42 3.22
CA ILE A 137 8.97 -11.63 4.45
C ILE A 137 8.19 -11.35 5.74
N ASP A 138 6.95 -10.83 5.65
CA ASP A 138 6.15 -10.48 6.82
C ASP A 138 5.71 -11.71 7.61
N ASP A 139 5.74 -11.62 8.95
CA ASP A 139 5.33 -12.68 9.86
C ASP A 139 3.81 -12.83 10.01
N LEU A 140 3.05 -11.88 9.49
CA LEU A 140 1.58 -11.80 9.54
C LEU A 140 0.98 -11.92 10.95
N LYS A 141 1.76 -11.67 12.01
CA LYS A 141 1.32 -11.84 13.39
C LYS A 141 0.05 -11.07 13.74
N TYR A 142 -0.13 -9.87 13.16
CA TYR A 142 -1.32 -9.06 13.42
C TYR A 142 -2.56 -9.61 12.72
N HIS A 143 -2.43 -10.19 11.54
CA HIS A 143 -3.52 -10.90 10.86
C HIS A 143 -3.94 -12.13 11.66
N ILE A 144 -2.97 -12.90 12.18
CA ILE A 144 -3.21 -14.06 13.02
C ILE A 144 -3.92 -13.63 14.30
N ALA A 145 -3.43 -12.59 14.98
CA ALA A 145 -4.03 -12.07 16.21
C ALA A 145 -5.46 -11.56 15.99
N ILE A 146 -5.73 -10.86 14.88
CA ILE A 146 -7.09 -10.39 14.54
C ILE A 146 -8.02 -11.59 14.27
N LYS A 147 -7.54 -12.60 13.58
CA LYS A 147 -8.32 -13.81 13.26
C LYS A 147 -8.72 -14.59 14.50
N GLU A 148 -7.89 -14.55 15.55
CA GLU A 148 -8.13 -15.21 16.85
C GLU A 148 -9.00 -14.36 17.80
N ASP A 149 -9.22 -13.09 17.49
CA ASP A 149 -10.01 -12.17 18.32
C ASP A 149 -11.52 -12.30 18.02
N GLU A 150 -12.23 -13.09 18.83
CA GLU A 150 -13.68 -13.30 18.69
C GLU A 150 -14.52 -12.02 18.92
N THR A 151 -13.93 -10.93 19.41
CA THR A 151 -14.63 -9.65 19.64
C THR A 151 -14.68 -8.76 18.39
N PHE A 152 -13.96 -9.15 17.33
CA PHE A 152 -13.89 -8.42 16.09
C PHE A 152 -14.26 -9.31 14.88
N ASP A 153 -15.36 -9.01 14.25
CA ASP A 153 -16.03 -9.83 13.23
C ASP A 153 -15.65 -9.48 11.78
N ILE A 154 -14.95 -8.36 11.54
CA ILE A 154 -14.47 -7.99 10.21
C ILE A 154 -13.27 -8.84 9.84
N LYS A 155 -13.30 -9.44 8.66
CA LYS A 155 -12.17 -10.23 8.15
C LYS A 155 -11.05 -9.32 7.65
N VAL A 156 -9.86 -9.50 8.20
CA VAL A 156 -8.63 -8.80 7.76
C VAL A 156 -7.69 -9.84 7.18
N LEU A 157 -7.54 -9.85 5.87
CA LEU A 157 -6.77 -10.85 5.14
C LEU A 157 -5.50 -10.22 4.56
N PRO A 158 -4.37 -10.95 4.59
CA PRO A 158 -3.17 -10.46 3.91
C PRO A 158 -3.32 -10.55 2.39
N THR A 159 -2.64 -9.65 1.69
CA THR A 159 -2.43 -9.70 0.24
C THR A 159 -0.97 -9.91 -0.06
N TRP A 160 -0.67 -10.85 -0.92
CA TRP A 160 0.67 -11.19 -1.33
C TRP A 160 1.25 -10.18 -2.33
N ARG A 161 2.28 -9.39 -1.93
CA ARG A 161 2.94 -8.41 -2.78
C ARG A 161 4.45 -8.66 -2.92
N PRO A 162 4.89 -9.47 -3.89
CA PRO A 162 6.27 -9.90 -4.02
C PRO A 162 7.18 -8.92 -4.79
N ASP A 163 6.83 -7.66 -4.91
CA ASP A 163 7.54 -6.69 -5.76
C ASP A 163 9.05 -6.66 -5.50
N LYS A 164 9.49 -6.72 -4.24
CA LYS A 164 10.91 -6.70 -3.90
C LYS A 164 11.64 -8.00 -4.28
N ALA A 165 10.94 -9.13 -4.31
CA ALA A 165 11.49 -10.41 -4.76
C ALA A 165 11.65 -10.47 -6.28
N ILE A 166 10.98 -9.57 -7.02
CA ILE A 166 10.95 -9.50 -8.48
C ILE A 166 11.82 -8.35 -9.02
N ALA A 167 12.01 -7.29 -8.25
CA ALA A 167 12.72 -6.09 -8.67
C ALA A 167 14.25 -6.26 -8.67
N ILE A 168 14.76 -7.16 -9.51
CA ILE A 168 16.18 -7.57 -9.57
C ILE A 168 17.17 -6.42 -9.83
N GLU A 169 16.69 -5.33 -10.46
CA GLU A 169 17.46 -4.13 -10.75
C GLU A 169 17.71 -3.26 -9.52
N LYS A 170 16.98 -3.45 -8.44
CA LYS A 170 17.10 -2.62 -7.24
C LYS A 170 18.39 -2.89 -6.49
N VAL A 171 18.96 -1.84 -5.92
CA VAL A 171 20.23 -1.90 -5.20
C VAL A 171 20.16 -2.83 -3.98
N ASP A 172 19.04 -2.87 -3.30
CA ASP A 172 18.75 -3.66 -2.10
C ASP A 172 18.21 -5.08 -2.39
N PHE A 173 18.19 -5.49 -3.66
CA PHE A 173 17.66 -6.80 -4.06
C PHE A 173 18.38 -7.97 -3.36
N VAL A 174 19.71 -7.96 -3.32
CA VAL A 174 20.50 -9.05 -2.71
C VAL A 174 20.25 -9.15 -1.20
N ASP A 175 20.17 -8.00 -0.53
CA ASP A 175 19.83 -7.93 0.90
C ASP A 175 18.41 -8.43 1.18
N TYR A 176 17.49 -8.15 0.26
CA TYR A 176 16.13 -8.66 0.36
C TYR A 176 16.07 -10.18 0.16
N ILE A 177 16.80 -10.73 -0.82
CA ILE A 177 16.88 -12.19 -1.04
C ILE A 177 17.48 -12.90 0.19
N ALA A 178 18.46 -12.30 0.87
CA ALA A 178 18.99 -12.83 2.11
C ALA A 178 17.92 -12.92 3.22
N LYS A 179 17.09 -11.89 3.38
CA LYS A 179 15.96 -11.90 4.32
C LYS A 179 14.89 -12.92 3.95
N LEU A 180 14.58 -13.03 2.66
CA LEU A 180 13.64 -14.04 2.17
C LEU A 180 14.15 -15.46 2.42
N SER A 181 15.46 -15.68 2.25
CA SER A 181 16.13 -16.93 2.58
C SER A 181 15.97 -17.28 4.08
N GLU A 182 16.20 -16.30 4.97
CA GLU A 182 16.01 -16.47 6.40
C GLU A 182 14.58 -16.86 6.78
N VAL A 183 13.58 -16.06 6.35
CA VAL A 183 12.17 -16.30 6.75
C VAL A 183 11.55 -17.52 6.08
N SER A 184 12.06 -17.94 4.92
CA SER A 184 11.63 -19.18 4.27
C SER A 184 12.39 -20.41 4.77
N GLU A 185 13.50 -20.25 5.50
CA GLU A 185 14.41 -21.33 5.90
C GLU A 185 14.93 -22.14 4.70
N ILE A 186 15.09 -21.49 3.55
CA ILE A 186 15.61 -22.05 2.31
C ILE A 186 16.80 -21.22 1.87
N GLU A 187 17.97 -21.83 1.71
CA GLU A 187 19.13 -21.14 1.15
C GLU A 187 18.90 -20.80 -0.32
N ILE A 188 18.73 -19.50 -0.61
CA ILE A 188 18.42 -19.01 -1.95
C ILE A 188 19.72 -18.68 -2.68
N ASN A 189 20.18 -19.58 -3.55
CA ASN A 189 21.40 -19.46 -4.34
C ASN A 189 21.20 -19.76 -5.85
N SER A 190 19.96 -20.00 -6.27
CA SER A 190 19.55 -20.29 -7.64
C SER A 190 18.11 -19.86 -7.86
N PHE A 191 17.69 -19.74 -9.11
CA PHE A 191 16.29 -19.46 -9.43
C PHE A 191 15.36 -20.58 -8.96
N ASP A 192 15.83 -21.83 -8.95
CA ASP A 192 15.05 -22.94 -8.42
C ASP A 192 14.81 -22.83 -6.91
N THR A 193 15.84 -22.51 -6.12
CA THR A 193 15.67 -22.28 -4.67
C THR A 193 14.87 -21.03 -4.37
N TRP A 194 14.92 -19.99 -5.24
CA TRP A 194 14.01 -18.84 -5.19
C TRP A 194 12.55 -19.30 -5.35
N LYS A 195 12.25 -20.13 -6.35
CA LYS A 195 10.90 -20.69 -6.55
C LYS A 195 10.41 -21.46 -5.33
N GLN A 196 11.26 -22.28 -4.73
CA GLN A 196 10.93 -23.04 -3.52
C GLN A 196 10.60 -22.10 -2.33
N ALA A 197 11.40 -21.06 -2.12
CA ALA A 197 11.19 -20.07 -1.06
C ALA A 197 9.86 -19.30 -1.27
N ILE A 198 9.60 -18.85 -2.49
CA ILE A 198 8.35 -18.18 -2.86
C ILE A 198 7.14 -19.08 -2.62
N THR A 199 7.18 -20.33 -3.07
CA THR A 199 6.08 -21.28 -2.84
C THR A 199 5.84 -21.50 -1.35
N LYS A 200 6.89 -21.72 -0.55
CA LYS A 200 6.76 -21.87 0.92
C LYS A 200 6.08 -20.67 1.56
N ARG A 201 6.45 -19.45 1.14
CA ARG A 201 5.84 -18.22 1.65
C ARG A 201 4.41 -18.01 1.15
N ILE A 202 4.11 -18.32 -0.10
CA ILE A 202 2.74 -18.31 -0.64
C ILE A 202 1.82 -19.26 0.14
N GLU A 203 2.30 -20.46 0.46
CA GLU A 203 1.54 -21.42 1.27
C GLU A 203 1.26 -20.90 2.67
N PHE A 204 2.25 -20.30 3.34
CA PHE A 204 2.05 -19.64 4.63
C PHE A 204 1.00 -18.52 4.55
N PHE A 205 1.07 -17.66 3.54
CA PHE A 205 0.06 -16.62 3.34
C PHE A 205 -1.34 -17.21 3.08
N ASN A 206 -1.41 -18.30 2.31
CA ASN A 206 -2.67 -19.01 2.04
C ASN A 206 -3.30 -19.59 3.32
N GLU A 207 -2.50 -20.13 4.23
CA GLU A 207 -2.95 -20.66 5.53
C GLU A 207 -3.50 -19.55 6.44
N VAL A 208 -2.89 -18.36 6.43
CA VAL A 208 -3.37 -17.19 7.17
C VAL A 208 -4.68 -16.65 6.58
N GLY A 209 -4.92 -16.86 5.28
CA GLY A 209 -6.18 -16.51 4.62
C GLY A 209 -6.05 -15.68 3.35
N CYS A 210 -4.84 -15.46 2.85
CA CYS A 210 -4.61 -14.78 1.59
C CYS A 210 -5.33 -15.47 0.41
N ARG A 211 -5.96 -14.66 -0.47
CA ARG A 211 -6.66 -15.15 -1.68
C ARG A 211 -6.39 -14.26 -2.89
N ILE A 212 -5.50 -13.31 -2.72
CA ILE A 212 -5.26 -12.24 -3.70
C ILE A 212 -3.78 -11.90 -3.71
N SER A 213 -3.22 -11.68 -4.91
CA SER A 213 -1.91 -11.04 -5.05
C SER A 213 -2.06 -9.60 -5.54
N ASP A 214 -1.05 -8.80 -5.26
CA ASP A 214 -0.91 -7.41 -5.72
C ASP A 214 0.50 -7.21 -6.28
N HIS A 215 0.61 -6.57 -7.44
CA HIS A 215 1.87 -6.29 -8.10
C HIS A 215 1.92 -4.83 -8.54
N GLY A 216 2.93 -4.09 -8.10
CA GLY A 216 3.18 -2.71 -8.50
C GLY A 216 4.25 -2.63 -9.59
N LEU A 217 3.84 -2.50 -10.85
CA LEU A 217 4.70 -2.57 -12.01
C LEU A 217 4.79 -1.22 -12.74
N LEU A 218 5.95 -0.89 -13.29
CA LEU A 218 6.06 0.24 -14.21
C LEU A 218 5.27 -0.05 -15.50
N TYR A 219 5.44 -1.25 -16.04
CA TYR A 219 4.70 -1.85 -17.15
C TYR A 219 4.74 -3.37 -16.99
N ILE A 220 3.89 -4.10 -17.70
CA ILE A 220 3.88 -5.57 -17.64
C ILE A 220 5.08 -6.09 -18.44
N PRO A 221 6.07 -6.73 -17.78
CA PRO A 221 7.24 -7.25 -18.47
C PRO A 221 6.90 -8.53 -19.23
N TYR A 222 7.42 -8.65 -20.46
CA TYR A 222 7.37 -9.91 -21.21
C TYR A 222 8.56 -10.04 -22.13
N VAL A 223 9.56 -10.80 -21.71
CA VAL A 223 10.67 -11.30 -22.54
C VAL A 223 10.94 -12.73 -22.11
N ASP A 224 10.66 -13.66 -23.02
CA ASP A 224 10.81 -15.10 -22.76
C ASP A 224 12.27 -15.51 -22.61
N ALA A 225 12.54 -16.47 -21.74
CA ALA A 225 13.84 -17.10 -21.55
C ALA A 225 13.68 -18.49 -20.96
N ASP A 226 14.60 -19.40 -21.29
CA ASP A 226 14.63 -20.72 -20.66
C ASP A 226 15.10 -20.63 -19.20
N GLU A 227 14.79 -21.67 -18.41
CA GLU A 227 15.14 -21.70 -16.98
C GLU A 227 16.64 -21.58 -16.72
N LYS A 228 17.49 -22.11 -17.59
CA LYS A 228 18.94 -22.03 -17.47
C LYS A 228 19.40 -20.57 -17.59
N THR A 229 18.91 -19.86 -18.59
CA THR A 229 19.19 -18.44 -18.79
C THR A 229 18.75 -17.60 -17.58
N VAL A 230 17.54 -17.84 -17.08
CA VAL A 230 17.04 -17.13 -15.88
C VAL A 230 17.88 -17.41 -14.64
N ASP A 231 18.32 -18.65 -14.45
CA ASP A 231 19.20 -19.03 -13.34
C ASP A 231 20.57 -18.37 -13.43
N GLU A 232 21.15 -18.29 -14.63
CA GLU A 232 22.43 -17.58 -14.89
C GLU A 232 22.29 -16.08 -14.60
N ILE A 233 21.19 -15.45 -14.98
CA ILE A 233 20.89 -14.04 -14.67
C ILE A 233 20.78 -13.82 -13.16
N PHE A 234 20.03 -14.67 -12.48
CA PHE A 234 19.85 -14.59 -11.03
C PHE A 234 21.17 -14.72 -10.29
N LYS A 235 22.00 -15.74 -10.61
CA LYS A 235 23.32 -15.93 -10.02
C LYS A 235 24.26 -14.76 -10.29
N LYS A 236 24.28 -14.26 -11.55
CA LYS A 236 25.05 -13.06 -11.91
C LYS A 236 24.70 -11.88 -10.99
N ARG A 237 23.42 -11.69 -10.68
CA ARG A 237 22.98 -10.61 -9.78
C ARG A 237 23.39 -10.84 -8.33
N LEU A 238 23.27 -12.07 -7.82
CA LEU A 238 23.71 -12.43 -6.46
C LEU A 238 25.21 -12.19 -6.28
N ASP A 239 26.02 -12.43 -7.33
CA ASP A 239 27.46 -12.19 -7.33
C ASP A 239 27.84 -10.70 -7.52
N GLY A 240 26.85 -9.78 -7.52
CA GLY A 240 27.04 -8.35 -7.67
C GLY A 240 27.22 -7.88 -9.13
N GLY A 241 26.95 -8.74 -10.10
CA GLY A 241 27.03 -8.39 -11.53
C GLY A 241 25.93 -7.38 -11.94
N ILE A 242 26.28 -6.56 -12.95
CA ILE A 242 25.35 -5.60 -13.56
C ILE A 242 24.56 -6.31 -14.63
N LEU A 243 23.24 -6.18 -14.57
CA LEU A 243 22.33 -6.75 -15.57
C LEU A 243 22.05 -5.75 -16.70
N THR A 244 21.76 -6.26 -17.87
CA THR A 244 21.17 -5.49 -18.97
C THR A 244 19.65 -5.40 -18.77
N GLU A 245 18.98 -4.43 -19.39
CA GLU A 245 17.52 -4.30 -19.37
C GLU A 245 16.84 -5.60 -19.84
N ASN A 246 17.39 -6.26 -20.84
CA ASN A 246 16.86 -7.52 -21.36
C ASN A 246 16.95 -8.66 -20.31
N GLU A 247 18.05 -8.78 -19.60
CA GLU A 247 18.23 -9.76 -18.51
C GLU A 247 17.22 -9.49 -17.37
N GLU A 248 17.04 -8.22 -17.01
CA GLU A 248 16.03 -7.82 -15.99
C GLU A 248 14.61 -8.23 -16.41
N LEU A 249 14.25 -7.98 -17.68
CA LEU A 249 12.94 -8.34 -18.21
C LEU A 249 12.73 -9.85 -18.27
N GLN A 250 13.74 -10.61 -18.66
CA GLN A 250 13.70 -12.08 -18.68
C GLN A 250 13.45 -12.64 -17.28
N TYR A 251 14.19 -12.17 -16.28
CA TYR A 251 13.97 -12.59 -14.89
C TYR A 251 12.58 -12.22 -14.39
N LYS A 252 12.15 -10.96 -14.57
CA LYS A 252 10.82 -10.48 -14.14
C LYS A 252 9.69 -11.28 -14.81
N THR A 253 9.84 -11.59 -16.11
CA THR A 253 8.88 -12.43 -16.84
C THR A 253 8.76 -13.80 -16.22
N ALA A 254 9.89 -14.47 -15.96
CA ALA A 254 9.91 -15.80 -15.36
C ALA A 254 9.28 -15.79 -13.95
N CYS A 255 9.59 -14.79 -13.13
CA CYS A 255 8.97 -14.61 -11.81
C CYS A 255 7.46 -14.44 -11.90
N MET A 256 6.98 -13.56 -12.78
CA MET A 256 5.54 -13.30 -12.95
C MET A 256 4.78 -14.53 -13.43
N LEU A 257 5.34 -15.28 -14.38
CA LEU A 257 4.75 -16.52 -14.87
C LEU A 257 4.71 -17.60 -13.78
N TYR A 258 5.79 -17.75 -13.00
CA TYR A 258 5.83 -18.69 -11.88
C TYR A 258 4.81 -18.34 -10.79
N CYS A 259 4.79 -17.07 -10.35
CA CYS A 259 3.82 -16.60 -9.38
C CYS A 259 2.38 -16.79 -9.87
N GLY A 260 2.09 -16.46 -11.13
CA GLY A 260 0.76 -16.66 -11.73
C GLY A 260 0.32 -18.13 -11.74
N ALA A 261 1.25 -19.05 -11.98
CA ALA A 261 0.96 -20.50 -11.90
C ALA A 261 0.64 -20.94 -10.45
N GLU A 262 1.39 -20.43 -9.45
CA GLU A 262 1.11 -20.71 -8.04
C GLU A 262 -0.24 -20.10 -7.60
N TYR A 263 -0.58 -18.89 -8.03
CA TYR A 263 -1.87 -18.28 -7.73
C TYR A 263 -3.01 -19.10 -8.36
N SER A 264 -2.85 -19.55 -9.60
CA SER A 264 -3.83 -20.41 -10.27
C SER A 264 -4.00 -21.73 -9.53
N ARG A 265 -2.92 -22.34 -9.05
CA ARG A 265 -2.94 -23.58 -8.26
C ARG A 265 -3.78 -23.42 -6.97
N LEU A 266 -3.70 -22.26 -6.32
CA LEU A 266 -4.40 -21.96 -5.07
C LEU A 266 -5.76 -21.28 -5.26
N GLY A 267 -6.14 -20.94 -6.49
CA GLY A 267 -7.38 -20.24 -6.80
C GLY A 267 -7.37 -18.77 -6.36
N TRP A 268 -6.22 -18.13 -6.33
CA TRP A 268 -6.09 -16.70 -5.99
C TRP A 268 -6.38 -15.82 -7.21
N ALA A 269 -6.89 -14.61 -6.94
CA ALA A 269 -6.95 -13.55 -7.92
C ALA A 269 -5.60 -12.82 -8.01
N MET A 270 -5.17 -12.49 -9.23
CA MET A 270 -3.96 -11.71 -9.48
C MET A 270 -4.30 -10.28 -9.82
N GLN A 271 -3.88 -9.32 -9.00
CA GLN A 271 -4.02 -7.89 -9.26
C GLN A 271 -2.73 -7.33 -9.86
N LEU A 272 -2.86 -6.59 -10.96
CA LEU A 272 -1.75 -5.92 -11.61
C LEU A 272 -1.98 -4.41 -11.59
N HIS A 273 -1.22 -3.70 -10.77
CA HIS A 273 -1.13 -2.24 -10.77
C HIS A 273 0.06 -1.83 -11.63
N PHE A 274 -0.16 -1.11 -12.72
CA PHE A 274 0.90 -0.68 -13.62
C PHE A 274 0.66 0.72 -14.18
N GLY A 275 1.67 1.29 -14.83
CA GLY A 275 1.59 2.60 -15.45
C GLY A 275 1.90 3.77 -14.51
N VAL A 276 2.67 3.52 -13.45
CA VAL A 276 3.13 4.56 -12.51
C VAL A 276 4.65 4.66 -12.55
N THR A 277 5.17 5.86 -12.84
CA THR A 277 6.57 6.20 -12.60
C THR A 277 6.69 6.70 -11.16
N ARG A 278 7.45 5.97 -10.35
CA ARG A 278 7.67 6.31 -8.94
C ARG A 278 8.72 7.41 -8.79
N ASP A 279 8.55 8.23 -7.75
CA ASP A 279 9.57 9.14 -7.24
C ASP A 279 10.18 10.08 -8.31
N ASN A 280 9.35 10.63 -9.21
CA ASN A 280 9.81 11.46 -10.34
C ASN A 280 10.59 12.73 -9.94
N ASN A 281 10.41 13.22 -8.71
CA ASN A 281 11.13 14.36 -8.21
C ASN A 281 12.35 13.91 -7.40
N THR A 282 13.47 13.68 -8.06
CA THR A 282 14.72 13.20 -7.43
C THR A 282 15.17 14.08 -6.26
N LYS A 283 15.00 15.40 -6.33
CA LYS A 283 15.35 16.32 -5.24
C LYS A 283 14.50 16.04 -3.98
N MET A 284 13.21 15.84 -4.17
CA MET A 284 12.30 15.59 -3.06
C MET A 284 12.43 14.15 -2.56
N PHE A 285 12.68 13.19 -3.44
CA PHE A 285 13.00 11.82 -3.05
C PHE A 285 14.23 11.76 -2.12
N ASN A 286 15.31 12.45 -2.46
CA ASN A 286 16.50 12.52 -1.63
C ASN A 286 16.25 13.20 -0.26
N LYS A 287 15.23 14.05 -0.17
CA LYS A 287 14.86 14.77 1.07
C LYS A 287 13.85 14.02 1.93
N LEU A 288 12.85 13.39 1.33
CA LEU A 288 11.66 12.86 2.00
C LEU A 288 11.52 11.34 1.89
N GLY A 289 12.21 10.68 0.94
CA GLY A 289 12.08 9.25 0.68
C GLY A 289 10.93 8.90 -0.26
N VAL A 290 10.57 7.61 -0.24
CA VAL A 290 9.51 7.00 -1.04
C VAL A 290 8.11 7.41 -0.55
N ASP A 291 7.09 7.22 -1.40
CA ASP A 291 5.66 7.37 -1.07
C ASP A 291 5.26 8.73 -0.49
N THR A 292 5.91 9.79 -0.97
CA THR A 292 5.67 11.16 -0.51
C THR A 292 4.86 12.03 -1.49
N GLY A 293 4.27 11.41 -2.54
CA GLY A 293 3.32 12.07 -3.45
C GLY A 293 3.96 12.66 -4.71
N PHE A 294 5.10 12.15 -5.17
CA PHE A 294 5.80 12.61 -6.37
C PHE A 294 5.77 11.62 -7.53
N ASP A 295 4.87 10.67 -7.50
CA ASP A 295 4.64 9.73 -8.60
C ASP A 295 3.99 10.39 -9.81
N GLY A 296 4.20 9.84 -10.98
CA GLY A 296 3.63 10.30 -12.23
C GLY A 296 3.02 9.16 -13.06
N ILE A 297 2.26 9.53 -14.08
CA ILE A 297 1.69 8.57 -15.03
C ILE A 297 2.79 8.16 -16.00
N TYR A 298 2.91 6.86 -16.24
CA TYR A 298 3.75 6.26 -17.26
C TYR A 298 2.89 5.73 -18.40
N ASN A 299 3.18 6.14 -19.63
CA ASN A 299 2.33 5.82 -20.78
C ASN A 299 2.84 4.67 -21.65
N ARG A 300 3.93 4.00 -21.26
CA ARG A 300 4.36 2.75 -21.91
C ARG A 300 3.39 1.65 -21.49
N VAL A 301 2.42 1.41 -22.32
CA VAL A 301 1.52 0.26 -22.19
C VAL A 301 2.32 -0.95 -22.64
N SER A 302 2.33 -2.04 -21.89
CA SER A 302 2.95 -3.34 -22.15
C SER A 302 3.51 -3.53 -23.58
N ILE A 303 4.65 -4.10 -23.65
CA ILE A 303 5.25 -4.53 -24.95
C ILE A 303 4.53 -5.78 -25.42
#